data_231cd7cb8d7fd92eecdb36fc48f3f375
#
_entry.id   231cd7cb8d7fd92eecdb36fc48f3f375
#
_cell.length_a   1.000
_cell.length_b   1.000
_cell.length_c   1.000
_cell.angle_alpha   90.00
_cell.angle_beta   90.00
_cell.angle_gamma   90.00
#
_symmetry.space_group_name_H-M   'P 1'
#
loop_
_entity.id
_entity.type
_entity.pdbx_description
1 polymer ?
#
loop_
_entity_poly.entity_id
_entity_poly.type
_entity_poly.pdbx_seq_one_letter_code
_entity_poly.pdbx_strand_id
1 'polypeptide(L)'
;MTTGILLGIARHARSKAPMEMLDHADVTLEGGIVGDFRGAMKGKPYKRQVTLIERADWDAAMADVGHSIPWQERRSNLLVDGLDLPQVAGVRLRIGADVVLEVTRETDPCERMEALAEGLRAALTPDWRGGACAMVVQGGRIAVGDAIRIEEQWPSHSERSTTWATFTASESSSARI
;
A
#
# COMPACT_ATOMS: atom_id res chain seq x y z
N MET A 1 1.13 -15.11 10.02
CA MET A 1 1.06 -13.94 9.12
C MET A 1 -0.32 -13.33 9.20
N THR A 2 -0.41 -12.05 9.48
CA THR A 2 -1.70 -11.35 9.47
C THR A 2 -2.09 -11.06 8.03
N THR A 3 -3.28 -11.50 7.65
CA THR A 3 -3.85 -11.25 6.33
C THR A 3 -5.07 -10.37 6.51
N GLY A 4 -5.07 -9.22 5.85
CA GLY A 4 -6.21 -8.34 5.75
C GLY A 4 -7.00 -8.59 4.47
N ILE A 5 -8.01 -7.77 4.26
CA ILE A 5 -8.89 -7.80 3.10
C ILE A 5 -9.00 -6.42 2.46
N LEU A 6 -9.02 -6.37 1.14
CA LEU A 6 -9.30 -5.16 0.38
C LEU A 6 -10.81 -4.91 0.36
N LEU A 7 -11.27 -3.91 1.11
CA LEU A 7 -12.70 -3.58 1.24
C LEU A 7 -13.20 -2.59 0.19
N GLY A 8 -12.32 -1.77 -0.36
CA GLY A 8 -12.75 -0.75 -1.30
C GLY A 8 -11.63 -0.31 -2.23
N ILE A 9 -12.01 0.03 -3.45
CA ILE A 9 -11.14 0.60 -4.48
C ILE A 9 -11.79 1.89 -4.98
N ALA A 10 -11.03 2.98 -5.04
CA ALA A 10 -11.50 4.26 -5.53
C ALA A 10 -10.43 4.98 -6.35
N ARG A 11 -10.85 5.74 -7.35
CA ARG A 11 -10.00 6.57 -8.20
C ARG A 11 -10.68 7.88 -8.54
N HIS A 12 -9.94 8.82 -9.10
CA HIS A 12 -10.49 10.03 -9.69
C HIS A 12 -9.82 10.33 -11.03
N ALA A 13 -10.62 10.63 -12.04
CA ALA A 13 -10.14 10.75 -13.42
C ALA A 13 -9.34 12.04 -13.69
N ARG A 14 -9.51 13.08 -12.88
CA ARG A 14 -8.82 14.36 -12.99
C ARG A 14 -8.70 15.07 -11.64
N SER A 15 -7.86 16.10 -11.57
CA SER A 15 -7.68 16.88 -10.35
C SER A 15 -9.03 17.38 -9.80
N LYS A 16 -9.23 17.20 -8.48
CA LYS A 16 -10.44 17.60 -7.75
C LYS A 16 -11.75 16.91 -8.17
N ALA A 17 -11.74 16.01 -9.16
CA ALA A 17 -12.91 15.24 -9.52
C ALA A 17 -13.42 14.38 -8.34
N PRO A 18 -14.70 14.04 -8.28
CA PRO A 18 -15.23 13.09 -7.33
C PRO A 18 -14.51 11.76 -7.41
N MET A 19 -14.46 11.03 -6.29
CA MET A 19 -13.94 9.67 -6.28
C MET A 19 -14.97 8.72 -6.89
N GLU A 20 -14.52 7.87 -7.79
CA GLU A 20 -15.27 6.78 -8.40
C GLU A 20 -14.93 5.48 -7.66
N MET A 21 -15.96 4.79 -7.18
CA MET A 21 -15.81 3.48 -6.53
C MET A 21 -15.77 2.39 -7.59
N LEU A 22 -14.87 1.43 -7.42
CA LEU A 22 -14.66 0.32 -8.34
C LEU A 22 -14.77 -1.02 -7.62
N ASP A 23 -15.30 -2.04 -8.31
CA ASP A 23 -15.28 -3.42 -7.82
C ASP A 23 -13.93 -4.10 -8.09
N HIS A 24 -13.24 -3.68 -9.13
CA HIS A 24 -11.91 -4.16 -9.51
C HIS A 24 -11.15 -3.07 -10.27
N ALA A 25 -9.83 -3.20 -10.35
CA ALA A 25 -8.97 -2.31 -11.11
C ALA A 25 -7.73 -3.03 -11.62
N ASP A 26 -7.22 -2.58 -12.76
CA ASP A 26 -5.87 -2.92 -13.21
C ASP A 26 -4.87 -1.93 -12.58
N VAL A 27 -3.71 -2.43 -12.21
CA VAL A 27 -2.62 -1.68 -11.59
C VAL A 27 -1.36 -1.83 -12.42
N THR A 28 -0.73 -0.72 -12.78
CA THR A 28 0.48 -0.70 -13.61
C THR A 28 1.66 -0.06 -12.89
N LEU A 29 2.87 -0.44 -13.29
CA LEU A 29 4.12 0.14 -12.76
C LEU A 29 4.21 1.65 -13.02
N GLU A 30 3.74 2.09 -14.19
CA GLU A 30 3.88 3.47 -14.64
C GLU A 30 2.81 4.39 -14.07
N GLY A 31 1.59 3.87 -13.89
CA GLY A 31 0.41 4.69 -13.63
C GLY A 31 -0.32 4.41 -12.32
N GLY A 32 0.08 3.40 -11.57
CA GLY A 32 -0.71 2.96 -10.43
C GLY A 32 -2.05 2.36 -10.87
N ILE A 33 -3.15 2.74 -10.23
CA ILE A 33 -4.49 2.30 -10.62
C ILE A 33 -4.86 2.95 -11.96
N VAL A 34 -5.18 2.12 -12.95
CA VAL A 34 -5.53 2.59 -14.29
C VAL A 34 -6.73 3.54 -14.23
N GLY A 35 -6.59 4.71 -14.85
CA GLY A 35 -7.60 5.77 -14.84
C GLY A 35 -7.55 6.69 -13.60
N ASP A 36 -6.63 6.46 -12.67
CA ASP A 36 -6.42 7.38 -11.55
C ASP A 36 -5.50 8.54 -11.96
N PHE A 37 -5.96 9.76 -11.72
CA PHE A 37 -5.21 10.97 -12.09
C PHE A 37 -3.87 11.06 -11.40
N ARG A 38 -3.82 10.74 -10.11
CA ARG A 38 -2.62 10.93 -9.29
C ARG A 38 -1.56 9.90 -9.61
N GLY A 39 -1.95 8.65 -9.79
CA GLY A 39 -1.04 7.56 -10.13
C GLY A 39 -0.40 7.74 -11.51
N ALA A 40 -1.09 8.40 -12.43
CA ALA A 40 -0.65 8.67 -13.79
C ALA A 40 0.22 9.94 -13.95
N MET A 41 0.52 10.68 -12.87
CA MET A 41 1.36 11.89 -12.93
C MET A 41 2.78 11.52 -13.37
N LYS A 42 3.18 12.04 -14.53
CA LYS A 42 4.49 11.77 -15.16
C LYS A 42 5.63 12.53 -14.47
N GLY A 43 6.79 11.89 -14.40
CA GLY A 43 8.07 12.48 -14.01
C GLY A 43 8.57 12.04 -12.63
N LYS A 44 9.73 11.37 -12.56
CA LYS A 44 10.45 10.77 -11.41
C LYS A 44 9.67 9.63 -10.71
N PRO A 45 10.35 8.67 -10.07
CA PRO A 45 9.66 7.61 -9.34
C PRO A 45 8.68 8.24 -8.35
N TYR A 46 7.39 8.13 -8.67
CA TYR A 46 6.33 8.82 -7.94
C TYR A 46 5.99 8.03 -6.69
N LYS A 47 6.46 8.52 -5.56
CA LYS A 47 6.32 7.88 -4.26
C LYS A 47 4.87 7.77 -3.74
N ARG A 48 3.90 8.27 -4.50
CA ARG A 48 2.48 8.29 -4.16
C ARG A 48 1.61 7.87 -5.34
N GLN A 49 1.91 6.72 -5.95
CA GLN A 49 1.11 6.18 -7.02
C GLN A 49 -0.23 5.65 -6.51
N VAL A 50 -0.22 5.00 -5.34
CA VAL A 50 -1.38 4.41 -4.70
C VAL A 50 -1.39 4.84 -3.24
N THR A 51 -2.56 5.14 -2.70
CA THR A 51 -2.75 5.46 -1.29
C THR A 51 -3.70 4.47 -0.64
N LEU A 52 -3.35 4.03 0.56
CA LEU A 52 -4.11 3.08 1.35
C LEU A 52 -4.53 3.71 2.66
N ILE A 53 -5.71 3.34 3.15
CA ILE A 53 -6.17 3.68 4.50
C ILE A 53 -6.80 2.44 5.16
N GLU A 54 -6.61 2.30 6.46
CA GLU A 54 -7.27 1.27 7.24
C GLU A 54 -8.68 1.70 7.61
N ARG A 55 -9.62 0.76 7.54
CA ARG A 55 -10.97 0.99 7.99
C ARG A 55 -11.05 1.39 9.45
N ALA A 56 -10.33 0.68 10.32
CA ALA A 56 -10.30 0.96 11.75
C ALA A 56 -9.83 2.39 12.05
N ASP A 57 -8.83 2.89 11.33
CA ASP A 57 -8.30 4.24 11.46
C ASP A 57 -9.30 5.30 11.02
N TRP A 58 -9.97 5.06 9.88
CA TRP A 58 -11.00 5.96 9.41
C TRP A 58 -12.19 6.02 10.38
N ASP A 59 -12.65 4.86 10.85
CA ASP A 59 -13.77 4.76 11.81
C ASP A 59 -13.41 5.44 13.13
N ALA A 60 -12.18 5.30 13.63
CA ALA A 60 -11.70 5.98 14.83
C ALA A 60 -11.66 7.50 14.65
N ALA A 61 -11.19 7.99 13.50
CA ALA A 61 -11.18 9.43 13.20
C ALA A 61 -12.62 9.98 13.11
N MET A 62 -13.54 9.22 12.52
CA MET A 62 -14.96 9.60 12.47
C MET A 62 -15.59 9.68 13.87
N ALA A 63 -15.27 8.73 14.73
CA ALA A 63 -15.71 8.75 16.14
C ALA A 63 -15.17 9.97 16.89
N ASP A 64 -13.89 10.31 16.69
CA ASP A 64 -13.22 11.45 17.35
C ASP A 64 -13.87 12.80 16.96
N VAL A 65 -14.28 12.96 15.71
CA VAL A 65 -14.92 14.21 15.23
C VAL A 65 -16.47 14.17 15.29
N GLY A 66 -17.08 13.05 15.67
CA GLY A 66 -18.53 12.91 15.77
C GLY A 66 -19.27 12.96 14.42
N HIS A 67 -18.61 12.50 13.36
CA HIS A 67 -19.16 12.47 12.00
C HIS A 67 -19.21 11.05 11.43
N SER A 68 -19.95 10.87 10.33
CA SER A 68 -19.99 9.65 9.53
C SER A 68 -19.85 10.03 8.05
N ILE A 69 -18.60 10.22 7.62
CA ILE A 69 -18.25 10.59 6.26
C ILE A 69 -17.75 9.33 5.55
N PRO A 70 -18.18 9.06 4.29
CA PRO A 70 -17.70 7.92 3.54
C PRO A 70 -16.16 7.98 3.36
N TRP A 71 -15.50 6.83 3.48
CA TRP A 71 -14.04 6.74 3.46
C TRP A 71 -13.39 7.29 2.19
N GLN A 72 -14.06 7.19 1.04
CA GLN A 72 -13.53 7.71 -0.23
C GLN A 72 -13.35 9.23 -0.22
N GLU A 73 -14.02 9.96 0.67
CA GLU A 73 -13.79 11.39 0.86
C GLU A 73 -12.40 11.70 1.42
N ARG A 74 -11.73 10.71 2.03
CA ARG A 74 -10.29 10.78 2.34
C ARG A 74 -9.45 10.94 1.07
N ARG A 75 -9.99 10.53 -0.07
CA ARG A 75 -9.31 10.47 -1.37
C ARG A 75 -8.14 9.49 -1.39
N SER A 76 -8.25 8.44 -0.60
CA SER A 76 -7.42 7.25 -0.71
C SER A 76 -7.92 6.33 -1.82
N ASN A 77 -7.01 5.56 -2.40
CA ASN A 77 -7.36 4.61 -3.46
C ASN A 77 -7.89 3.29 -2.92
N LEU A 78 -7.32 2.81 -1.81
CA LEU A 78 -7.61 1.49 -1.26
C LEU A 78 -8.04 1.59 0.20
N LEU A 79 -9.14 0.94 0.54
CA LEU A 79 -9.60 0.71 1.90
C LEU A 79 -9.23 -0.71 2.31
N VAL A 80 -8.50 -0.85 3.41
CA VAL A 80 -8.00 -2.13 3.94
C VAL A 80 -8.61 -2.40 5.30
N ASP A 81 -8.94 -3.65 5.58
CA ASP A 81 -9.41 -4.10 6.90
C ASP A 81 -8.62 -5.31 7.38
N GLY A 82 -8.47 -5.46 8.68
CA GLY A 82 -7.84 -6.62 9.31
C GLY A 82 -6.31 -6.71 9.15
N LEU A 83 -5.66 -5.67 8.66
CA LEU A 83 -4.20 -5.56 8.57
C LEU A 83 -3.77 -4.19 9.07
N ASP A 84 -2.83 -4.16 10.00
CA ASP A 84 -2.14 -2.96 10.43
C ASP A 84 -1.09 -2.60 9.35
N LEU A 85 -1.29 -1.46 8.68
CA LEU A 85 -0.41 -1.03 7.59
C LEU A 85 0.98 -0.68 8.13
N PRO A 86 2.05 -1.17 7.47
CA PRO A 86 3.40 -0.88 7.93
C PRO A 86 3.69 0.63 7.88
N GLN A 87 4.16 1.18 9.00
CA GLN A 87 4.56 2.59 9.14
C GLN A 87 6.06 2.78 8.84
N VAL A 88 6.58 2.00 7.90
CA VAL A 88 7.99 1.99 7.51
C VAL A 88 8.12 1.90 5.99
N ALA A 89 8.91 2.81 5.40
CA ALA A 89 9.21 2.76 3.97
C ALA A 89 9.98 1.50 3.59
N GLY A 90 9.70 0.98 2.39
CA GLY A 90 10.35 -0.20 1.83
C GLY A 90 9.65 -1.53 2.14
N VAL A 91 8.67 -1.53 3.05
CA VAL A 91 7.87 -2.73 3.31
C VAL A 91 6.90 -2.97 2.15
N ARG A 92 6.78 -4.21 1.72
CA ARG A 92 5.94 -4.60 0.59
C ARG A 92 4.64 -5.23 1.04
N LEU A 93 3.60 -4.91 0.30
CA LEU A 93 2.25 -5.43 0.46
C LEU A 93 1.86 -6.16 -0.82
N ARG A 94 1.45 -7.41 -0.70
CA ARG A 94 0.83 -8.15 -1.81
C ARG A 94 -0.68 -8.09 -1.70
N ILE A 95 -1.32 -7.76 -2.81
CA ILE A 95 -2.79 -7.72 -2.94
C ILE A 95 -3.21 -8.72 -4.00
N GLY A 96 -4.11 -9.64 -3.63
CA GLY A 96 -4.53 -10.71 -4.52
C GLY A 96 -3.36 -11.61 -4.94
N ALA A 97 -3.39 -12.06 -6.18
CA ALA A 97 -2.37 -12.97 -6.72
C ALA A 97 -1.08 -12.23 -7.12
N ASP A 98 -1.19 -11.07 -7.76
CA ASP A 98 -0.09 -10.50 -8.55
C ASP A 98 0.41 -9.15 -8.06
N VAL A 99 -0.45 -8.25 -7.58
CA VAL A 99 -0.07 -6.86 -7.31
C VAL A 99 0.80 -6.76 -6.06
N VAL A 100 1.94 -6.09 -6.20
CA VAL A 100 2.84 -5.77 -5.09
C VAL A 100 3.05 -4.26 -5.04
N LEU A 101 2.78 -3.69 -3.88
CA LEU A 101 3.00 -2.30 -3.55
C LEU A 101 4.15 -2.19 -2.54
N GLU A 102 4.96 -1.15 -2.65
CA GLU A 102 5.98 -0.82 -1.65
C GLU A 102 5.59 0.47 -0.95
N VAL A 103 5.48 0.42 0.37
CA VAL A 103 5.19 1.60 1.21
C VAL A 103 6.33 2.60 1.09
N THR A 104 6.02 3.85 0.86
CA THR A 104 7.01 4.92 0.66
C THR A 104 7.02 5.95 1.76
N ARG A 105 5.86 6.32 2.28
CA ARG A 105 5.69 7.30 3.36
C ARG A 105 4.26 7.35 3.86
N GLU A 106 4.04 8.11 4.92
CA GLU A 106 2.72 8.48 5.40
C GLU A 106 1.92 9.28 4.36
N THR A 107 0.61 9.12 4.38
CA THR A 107 -0.31 10.03 3.72
C THR A 107 -0.74 11.11 4.71
N ASP A 108 0.04 12.19 4.79
CA ASP A 108 -0.23 13.31 5.70
C ASP A 108 -1.65 13.87 5.50
N PRO A 109 -2.43 14.07 6.57
CA PRO A 109 -3.70 14.76 6.49
C PRO A 109 -3.47 16.24 6.18
N CYS A 110 -4.29 16.81 5.30
CA CYS A 110 -4.15 18.18 4.82
C CYS A 110 -5.39 19.03 5.13
N GLU A 111 -5.33 20.31 4.78
CA GLU A 111 -6.43 21.29 4.94
C GLU A 111 -7.76 20.80 4.35
N ARG A 112 -7.72 19.93 3.34
CA ARG A 112 -8.94 19.33 2.80
C ARG A 112 -9.68 18.48 3.82
N MET A 113 -8.96 17.79 4.72
CA MET A 113 -9.59 17.02 5.79
C MET A 113 -10.24 17.92 6.82
N GLU A 114 -9.60 19.03 7.16
CA GLU A 114 -10.20 20.04 8.02
C GLU A 114 -11.47 20.68 7.41
N ALA A 115 -11.45 20.86 6.08
CA ALA A 115 -12.64 21.38 5.36
C ALA A 115 -13.80 20.38 5.29
N LEU A 116 -13.54 19.07 5.42
CA LEU A 116 -14.60 18.05 5.47
C LEU A 116 -15.29 18.01 6.84
N ALA A 117 -14.52 18.12 7.91
CA ALA A 117 -15.02 18.16 9.27
C ALA A 117 -13.98 18.84 10.17
N GLU A 118 -14.44 19.72 11.05
CA GLU A 118 -13.59 20.37 12.04
C GLU A 118 -12.89 19.32 12.92
N GLY A 119 -11.58 19.46 13.06
CA GLY A 119 -10.76 18.53 13.85
C GLY A 119 -10.34 17.24 13.12
N LEU A 120 -10.84 16.98 11.91
CA LEU A 120 -10.53 15.74 11.19
C LEU A 120 -9.04 15.64 10.82
N ARG A 121 -8.40 16.76 10.50
CA ARG A 121 -6.95 16.77 10.25
C ARG A 121 -6.17 16.29 11.48
N ALA A 122 -6.51 16.79 12.65
CA ALA A 122 -5.90 16.38 13.91
C ALA A 122 -6.20 14.91 14.25
N ALA A 123 -7.44 14.46 14.03
CA ALA A 123 -7.85 13.08 14.30
C ALA A 123 -7.12 12.05 13.42
N LEU A 124 -6.70 12.43 12.21
CA LEU A 124 -5.96 11.57 11.27
C LEU A 124 -4.43 11.63 11.44
N THR A 125 -3.92 12.50 12.32
CA THR A 125 -2.47 12.71 12.46
C THR A 125 -1.75 11.60 13.24
N PRO A 126 -2.27 11.04 14.36
CA PRO A 126 -1.54 10.03 15.12
C PRO A 126 -1.31 8.75 14.33
N ASP A 127 -0.14 8.12 14.53
CA ASP A 127 0.15 6.74 14.12
C ASP A 127 -0.21 6.40 12.67
N TRP A 128 0.07 7.33 11.75
CA TRP A 128 -0.27 7.20 10.32
C TRP A 128 -1.76 6.92 10.06
N ARG A 129 -2.62 7.35 10.94
CA ARG A 129 -4.07 7.14 10.81
C ARG A 129 -4.63 7.72 9.50
N GLY A 130 -3.95 8.70 8.90
CA GLY A 130 -4.23 9.23 7.58
C GLY A 130 -3.94 8.27 6.43
N GLY A 131 -3.25 7.15 6.70
CA GLY A 131 -2.92 6.11 5.74
C GLY A 131 -1.49 6.16 5.22
N ALA A 132 -1.19 5.29 4.27
CA ALA A 132 0.13 5.13 3.65
C ALA A 132 0.11 5.47 2.15
N CYS A 133 1.21 6.03 1.67
CA CYS A 133 1.52 6.15 0.26
C CYS A 133 2.36 4.95 -0.17
N ALA A 134 2.14 4.48 -1.39
CA ALA A 134 2.89 3.39 -1.96
C ALA A 134 3.21 3.61 -3.44
N MET A 135 4.23 2.91 -3.92
CA MET A 135 4.55 2.76 -5.33
C MET A 135 4.32 1.32 -5.78
N VAL A 136 4.04 1.12 -7.05
CA VAL A 136 3.81 -0.20 -7.63
C VAL A 136 5.15 -0.85 -7.95
N VAL A 137 5.37 -2.05 -7.41
CA VAL A 137 6.55 -2.89 -7.68
C VAL A 137 6.22 -3.98 -8.69
N GLN A 138 5.02 -4.51 -8.62
CA GLN A 138 4.49 -5.48 -9.57
C GLN A 138 3.04 -5.14 -9.87
N GLY A 139 2.71 -5.01 -11.15
CA GLY A 139 1.36 -4.76 -11.62
C GLY A 139 0.52 -6.02 -11.70
N GLY A 140 -0.76 -5.83 -11.96
CA GLY A 140 -1.74 -6.90 -12.09
C GLY A 140 -3.15 -6.38 -11.89
N ARG A 141 -4.07 -7.27 -11.55
CA ARG A 141 -5.46 -6.94 -11.27
C ARG A 141 -5.78 -7.12 -9.79
N ILE A 142 -6.54 -6.21 -9.23
CA ILE A 142 -7.10 -6.28 -7.89
C ILE A 142 -8.62 -6.21 -7.93
N ALA A 143 -9.27 -6.84 -6.97
CA ALA A 143 -10.71 -6.79 -6.78
C ALA A 143 -11.07 -6.60 -5.31
N VAL A 144 -12.20 -5.97 -5.04
CA VAL A 144 -12.78 -5.93 -3.69
C VAL A 144 -12.95 -7.36 -3.20
N GLY A 145 -12.49 -7.65 -1.99
CA GLY A 145 -12.45 -8.99 -1.41
C GLY A 145 -11.10 -9.69 -1.51
N ASP A 146 -10.16 -9.16 -2.28
CA ASP A 146 -8.80 -9.73 -2.35
C ASP A 146 -8.09 -9.67 -0.99
N ALA A 147 -7.32 -10.71 -0.71
CA ALA A 147 -6.44 -10.73 0.44
C ALA A 147 -5.30 -9.72 0.27
N ILE A 148 -4.96 -9.02 1.36
CA ILE A 148 -3.77 -8.18 1.43
C ILE A 148 -2.87 -8.66 2.56
N ARG A 149 -1.56 -8.77 2.31
CA ARG A 149 -0.59 -9.24 3.29
C ARG A 149 0.75 -8.54 3.14
N ILE A 150 1.47 -8.42 4.25
CA ILE A 150 2.87 -7.98 4.24
C ILE A 150 3.69 -9.11 3.62
N GLU A 151 4.47 -8.81 2.59
CA GLU A 151 5.46 -9.76 2.06
C GLU A 151 6.64 -9.84 3.01
N GLU A 152 7.07 -11.06 3.34
CA GLU A 152 8.36 -11.25 3.97
C GLU A 152 9.44 -10.71 3.04
N GLN A 153 10.37 -9.92 3.59
CA GLN A 153 11.47 -9.38 2.81
C GLN A 153 12.26 -10.57 2.23
N TRP A 154 12.19 -10.71 0.91
CA TRP A 154 13.11 -11.60 0.22
C TRP A 154 14.53 -11.06 0.45
N PRO A 155 15.51 -11.88 0.90
CA PRO A 155 16.86 -11.41 1.19
C PRO A 155 17.41 -10.64 -0.02
N SER A 156 17.97 -9.47 0.24
CA SER A 156 18.57 -8.59 -0.77
C SER A 156 19.65 -9.34 -1.55
N HIS A 157 19.96 -8.92 -2.78
CA HIS A 157 20.99 -9.53 -3.63
C HIS A 157 22.37 -9.65 -2.94
N SER A 158 22.66 -8.81 -1.94
CA SER A 158 23.90 -8.85 -1.17
C SER A 158 23.98 -10.06 -0.22
N GLU A 159 22.85 -10.58 0.26
CA GLU A 159 22.85 -11.74 1.17
C GLU A 159 22.86 -13.09 0.43
N ARG A 160 22.56 -13.10 -0.87
CA ARG A 160 22.60 -14.31 -1.71
C ARG A 160 24.01 -14.73 -2.12
N SER A 161 25.00 -13.86 -1.99
CA SER A 161 26.39 -14.15 -2.37
C SER A 161 27.15 -15.00 -1.35
N THR A 162 26.65 -15.13 -0.12
CA THR A 162 27.35 -15.80 0.97
C THR A 162 26.98 -17.28 1.11
N THR A 163 25.90 -17.74 0.49
CA THR A 163 25.42 -19.14 0.65
C THR A 163 26.00 -20.14 -0.38
N TRP A 164 26.74 -19.66 -1.38
CA TRP A 164 27.34 -20.56 -2.38
C TRP A 164 28.78 -20.99 -2.06
N ALA A 165 29.43 -20.33 -1.08
CA ALA A 165 30.83 -20.60 -0.75
C ALA A 165 31.07 -21.77 0.22
N THR A 166 30.02 -22.37 0.78
CA THR A 166 30.14 -23.46 1.77
C THR A 166 29.84 -24.86 1.23
N PHE A 167 29.53 -25.01 -0.05
CA PHE A 167 29.13 -26.33 -0.60
C PHE A 167 30.19 -27.01 -1.50
N THR A 168 31.40 -26.48 -1.61
CA THR A 168 32.45 -27.07 -2.46
C THR A 168 33.72 -27.51 -1.74
N ALA A 169 33.64 -27.82 -0.44
CA ALA A 169 34.82 -28.30 0.30
C ALA A 169 34.55 -29.58 1.12
N SER A 170 34.00 -30.62 0.49
CA SER A 170 34.08 -31.96 1.07
C SER A 170 33.83 -33.04 0.03
N GLU A 171 34.72 -33.17 -0.94
CA GLU A 171 34.92 -34.48 -1.65
C GLU A 171 36.27 -34.44 -2.35
N SER A 172 37.31 -34.77 -1.60
CA SER A 172 38.51 -35.38 -2.13
C SER A 172 39.37 -35.87 -0.98
N SER A 173 39.14 -37.05 -0.51
CA SER A 173 40.20 -37.91 0.03
C SER A 173 39.60 -39.29 0.33
N SER A 174 39.77 -40.22 -0.56
CA SER A 174 40.22 -41.55 -0.24
C SER A 174 40.13 -42.46 -1.47
N ALA A 175 41.23 -42.61 -2.14
CA ALA A 175 41.51 -43.81 -2.94
C ALA A 175 43.00 -43.94 -3.06
N ARG A 176 43.60 -44.77 -2.22
CA ARG A 176 44.80 -45.57 -2.44
C ARG A 176 44.87 -46.61 -1.33
N ILE A 177 44.61 -47.81 -1.65
CA ILE A 177 45.50 -48.98 -1.78
C ILE A 177 44.63 -50.11 -2.32
#